data_65592f55cd9e571ead113352d4c20b5a
#
_entry.id   65592f55cd9e571ead113352d4c20b5a
#
_cell.length_a   1.000
_cell.length_b   1.000
_cell.length_c   1.000
_cell.angle_alpha   90.00
_cell.angle_beta   90.00
_cell.angle_gamma   90.00
#
_symmetry.space_group_name_H-M   'P 1'
#
loop_
_entity.id
_entity.type
_entity.pdbx_description
1 polymer ?
#
loop_
_entity_poly.entity_id
_entity_poly.type
_entity_poly.pdbx_seq_one_letter_code
_entity_poly.pdbx_strand_id
1 'polypeptide(L)'
;MMARHARGEAGFTLIEALVALALTGLVLSTLATLTAQWFPNWNRGIDRIQHSELIGIAMQRIAADLAAAEYVPANRETKKPLFEGSAMSVTFVRTALGPNAAIGLDVVRVGEATDQGRPVTLRSRAPFAPLPPGVSASEQVHLSGAVVLLRPPLRLSFAYAGPDQVFHDNWVNADKLPAAIMLTVRDSSGAVLSASTVTPVHVDAPASGGKSGAGKPDVDSKDDNDSDKVVAAAPKQGG
;
A
#
# COMPACT_ATOMS: atom_id res chain seq x y z
N MET A 1 9.79 31.93 -86.78
CA MET A 1 10.03 33.14 -85.98
C MET A 1 9.27 32.97 -84.66
N MET A 2 10.00 32.54 -83.61
CA MET A 2 9.41 32.41 -82.26
C MET A 2 9.70 33.69 -81.48
N ALA A 3 8.64 34.41 -81.10
CA ALA A 3 8.73 35.57 -80.24
C ALA A 3 8.91 35.09 -78.77
N ARG A 4 10.11 35.34 -78.20
CA ARG A 4 10.37 35.18 -76.77
C ARG A 4 9.63 36.30 -75.99
N HIS A 5 8.60 35.97 -75.25
CA HIS A 5 8.03 36.85 -74.24
C HIS A 5 9.07 37.01 -73.13
N ALA A 6 9.76 38.14 -73.08
CA ALA A 6 10.50 38.55 -71.87
C ALA A 6 9.49 38.87 -70.79
N ARG A 7 9.39 37.96 -69.77
CA ARG A 7 8.71 38.28 -68.52
C ARG A 7 9.55 39.35 -67.83
N GLY A 8 9.01 40.56 -67.73
CA GLY A 8 9.62 41.61 -66.95
C GLY A 8 9.74 41.14 -65.50
N GLU A 9 10.94 41.10 -64.95
CA GLU A 9 11.20 40.95 -63.52
C GLU A 9 10.73 42.24 -62.85
N ALA A 10 9.52 42.18 -62.25
CA ALA A 10 9.02 43.23 -61.36
C ALA A 10 9.82 43.15 -60.08
N GLY A 11 10.81 44.03 -59.90
CA GLY A 11 11.54 44.16 -58.65
C GLY A 11 10.63 44.62 -57.54
N PHE A 12 10.81 44.05 -56.32
CA PHE A 12 10.11 44.46 -55.12
C PHE A 12 10.29 45.95 -54.84
N THR A 13 9.20 46.64 -54.56
CA THR A 13 9.26 48.05 -54.14
C THR A 13 9.68 48.16 -52.69
N LEU A 14 10.37 49.22 -52.30
CA LEU A 14 10.84 49.47 -50.96
C LEU A 14 9.65 49.52 -49.97
N ILE A 15 8.52 50.03 -50.41
CA ILE A 15 7.29 50.07 -49.59
C ILE A 15 6.71 48.69 -49.33
N GLU A 16 6.76 47.79 -50.28
CA GLU A 16 6.30 46.40 -50.14
C GLU A 16 7.18 45.63 -49.16
N ALA A 17 8.49 45.83 -49.16
CA ALA A 17 9.41 45.26 -48.19
C ALA A 17 9.13 45.78 -46.76
N LEU A 18 8.85 47.09 -46.61
CA LEU A 18 8.49 47.68 -45.31
C LEU A 18 7.17 47.14 -44.80
N VAL A 19 6.16 47.00 -45.64
CA VAL A 19 4.84 46.45 -45.24
C VAL A 19 5.01 44.97 -44.86
N ALA A 20 5.77 44.18 -45.60
CA ALA A 20 6.03 42.79 -45.28
C ALA A 20 6.74 42.63 -43.93
N LEU A 21 7.75 43.47 -43.64
CA LEU A 21 8.42 43.50 -42.34
C LEU A 21 7.47 43.87 -41.18
N ALA A 22 6.65 44.91 -41.41
CA ALA A 22 5.66 45.32 -40.39
C ALA A 22 4.64 44.20 -40.09
N LEU A 23 4.11 43.54 -41.10
CA LEU A 23 3.19 42.41 -40.96
C LEU A 23 3.87 41.21 -40.27
N THR A 24 5.09 40.89 -40.65
CA THR A 24 5.87 39.85 -40.04
C THR A 24 6.10 40.13 -38.54
N GLY A 25 6.47 41.37 -38.21
CA GLY A 25 6.62 41.82 -36.81
C GLY A 25 5.33 41.70 -36.01
N LEU A 26 4.20 42.04 -36.59
CA LEU A 26 2.89 41.92 -35.95
C LEU A 26 2.52 40.45 -35.69
N VAL A 27 2.75 39.57 -36.68
CA VAL A 27 2.49 38.12 -36.51
C VAL A 27 3.40 37.52 -35.44
N LEU A 28 4.67 37.83 -35.42
CA LEU A 28 5.62 37.35 -34.44
C LEU A 28 5.28 37.85 -33.02
N SER A 29 4.86 39.12 -32.92
CA SER A 29 4.42 39.71 -31.61
C SER A 29 3.19 39.02 -31.08
N THR A 30 2.18 38.75 -31.89
CA THR A 30 0.97 38.02 -31.47
C THR A 30 1.30 36.58 -31.12
N LEU A 31 2.14 35.89 -31.86
CA LEU A 31 2.58 34.54 -31.59
C LEU A 31 3.33 34.46 -30.25
N ALA A 32 4.26 35.40 -30.01
CA ALA A 32 5.01 35.50 -28.77
C ALA A 32 4.07 35.68 -27.54
N THR A 33 3.06 36.53 -27.69
CA THR A 33 2.06 36.80 -26.63
C THR A 33 1.22 35.54 -26.31
N LEU A 34 0.76 34.84 -27.34
CA LEU A 34 0.01 33.59 -27.19
C LEU A 34 0.87 32.51 -26.51
N THR A 35 2.10 32.36 -26.97
CA THR A 35 3.04 31.38 -26.43
C THR A 35 3.33 31.67 -24.94
N ALA A 36 3.58 32.93 -24.60
CA ALA A 36 3.85 33.33 -23.22
C ALA A 36 2.66 33.02 -22.26
N GLN A 37 1.41 33.04 -22.73
CA GLN A 37 0.24 32.68 -21.95
C GLN A 37 0.04 31.15 -21.81
N TRP A 38 0.46 30.39 -22.80
CA TRP A 38 0.27 28.93 -22.82
C TRP A 38 1.28 28.18 -21.97
N PHE A 39 2.56 28.59 -21.97
CA PHE A 39 3.62 27.89 -21.24
C PHE A 39 3.37 27.76 -19.73
N PRO A 40 2.92 28.80 -18.99
CA PRO A 40 2.68 28.68 -17.57
C PRO A 40 1.52 27.71 -17.24
N ASN A 41 0.50 27.64 -18.10
CA ASN A 41 -0.64 26.75 -17.90
C ASN A 41 -0.27 25.29 -18.18
N TRP A 42 0.58 25.05 -19.16
CA TRP A 42 1.11 23.73 -19.49
C TRP A 42 1.95 23.15 -18.35
N ASN A 43 2.86 23.94 -17.80
CA ASN A 43 3.71 23.51 -16.68
C ASN A 43 2.88 23.19 -15.43
N ARG A 44 1.87 23.99 -15.10
CA ARG A 44 0.95 23.69 -13.98
C ARG A 44 0.16 22.39 -14.19
N GLY A 45 -0.17 22.06 -15.43
CA GLY A 45 -0.82 20.81 -15.78
C GLY A 45 0.08 19.60 -15.53
N ILE A 46 1.33 19.68 -15.97
CA ILE A 46 2.34 18.63 -15.77
C ILE A 46 2.62 18.43 -14.28
N ASP A 47 2.82 19.49 -13.52
CA ASP A 47 3.06 19.42 -12.08
C ASP A 47 1.92 18.71 -11.33
N ARG A 48 0.67 18.97 -11.70
CA ARG A 48 -0.49 18.29 -11.11
C ARG A 48 -0.51 16.80 -11.42
N ILE A 49 -0.20 16.42 -12.65
CA ILE A 49 -0.15 15.01 -13.06
C ILE A 49 0.96 14.29 -12.29
N GLN A 50 2.16 14.86 -12.22
CA GLN A 50 3.28 14.28 -11.48
C GLN A 50 2.96 14.12 -9.98
N HIS A 51 2.32 15.11 -9.35
CA HIS A 51 1.90 15.00 -7.96
C HIS A 51 0.87 13.90 -7.74
N SER A 52 -0.13 13.78 -8.61
CA SER A 52 -1.15 12.74 -8.48
C SER A 52 -0.57 11.34 -8.70
N GLU A 53 0.39 11.19 -9.60
CA GLU A 53 1.08 9.93 -9.85
C GLU A 53 1.93 9.51 -8.66
N LEU A 54 2.70 10.41 -8.07
CA LEU A 54 3.49 10.14 -6.86
C LEU A 54 2.61 9.71 -5.69
N ILE A 55 1.47 10.38 -5.48
CA ILE A 55 0.48 9.99 -4.46
C ILE A 55 -0.03 8.58 -4.75
N GLY A 56 -0.40 8.29 -6.00
CA GLY A 56 -0.91 6.99 -6.41
C GLY A 56 0.08 5.86 -6.12
N ILE A 57 1.36 6.04 -6.49
CA ILE A 57 2.43 5.08 -6.23
C ILE A 57 2.63 4.87 -4.72
N ALA A 58 2.68 5.95 -3.94
CA ALA A 58 2.85 5.87 -2.49
C ALA A 58 1.67 5.12 -1.85
N MET A 59 0.45 5.44 -2.21
CA MET A 59 -0.77 4.80 -1.70
C MET A 59 -0.82 3.31 -2.06
N GLN A 60 -0.53 2.98 -3.32
CA GLN A 60 -0.48 1.58 -3.77
C GLN A 60 0.56 0.78 -3.00
N ARG A 61 1.74 1.37 -2.74
CA ARG A 61 2.80 0.72 -1.99
C ARG A 61 2.39 0.45 -0.54
N ILE A 62 1.79 1.43 0.12
CA ILE A 62 1.32 1.30 1.50
C ILE A 62 0.18 0.28 1.57
N ALA A 63 -0.77 0.35 0.65
CA ALA A 63 -1.88 -0.58 0.57
C ALA A 63 -1.40 -2.04 0.39
N ALA A 64 -0.42 -2.26 -0.49
CA ALA A 64 0.20 -3.58 -0.68
C ALA A 64 0.94 -4.08 0.57
N ASP A 65 1.65 -3.18 1.27
CA ASP A 65 2.33 -3.55 2.52
C ASP A 65 1.31 -3.92 3.61
N LEU A 66 0.22 -3.19 3.75
CA LEU A 66 -0.85 -3.44 4.73
C LEU A 66 -1.66 -4.70 4.40
N ALA A 67 -1.94 -4.94 3.12
CA ALA A 67 -2.61 -6.17 2.68
C ALA A 67 -1.78 -7.43 2.99
N ALA A 68 -0.46 -7.29 3.07
CA ALA A 68 0.46 -8.36 3.43
C ALA A 68 0.72 -8.44 4.96
N ALA A 69 -0.02 -7.70 5.79
CA ALA A 69 0.12 -7.76 7.23
C ALA A 69 -0.26 -9.15 7.75
N GLU A 70 0.55 -9.67 8.68
CA GLU A 70 0.37 -11.00 9.24
C GLU A 70 0.10 -10.95 10.75
N TYR A 71 -0.69 -11.94 11.20
CA TYR A 71 -0.95 -12.12 12.61
C TYR A 71 0.25 -12.78 13.28
N VAL A 72 1.16 -11.98 13.79
CA VAL A 72 2.34 -12.45 14.52
C VAL A 72 2.32 -11.87 15.94
N PRO A 73 2.27 -12.70 16.99
CA PRO A 73 2.35 -12.22 18.36
C PRO A 73 3.66 -11.49 18.64
N ALA A 74 3.60 -10.39 19.40
CA ALA A 74 4.79 -9.62 19.75
C ALA A 74 5.83 -10.45 20.53
N ASN A 75 5.36 -11.39 21.36
CA ASN A 75 6.18 -12.32 22.13
C ASN A 75 5.42 -13.62 22.40
N ARG A 76 6.06 -14.57 23.08
CA ARG A 76 5.47 -15.90 23.39
C ARG A 76 4.36 -15.84 24.45
N GLU A 77 4.33 -14.80 25.27
CA GLU A 77 3.36 -14.65 26.35
C GLU A 77 2.09 -13.96 25.87
N THR A 78 2.23 -13.02 24.94
CA THR A 78 1.14 -12.24 24.38
C THR A 78 0.55 -12.96 23.17
N LYS A 79 -0.75 -13.25 23.22
CA LYS A 79 -1.47 -13.79 22.05
C LYS A 79 -1.94 -12.70 21.09
N LYS A 80 -1.63 -11.44 21.39
CA LYS A 80 -2.04 -10.30 20.58
C LYS A 80 -1.07 -10.08 19.42
N PRO A 81 -1.56 -9.76 18.22
CA PRO A 81 -0.68 -9.46 17.10
C PRO A 81 0.12 -8.19 17.37
N LEU A 82 1.36 -8.16 16.87
CA LEU A 82 2.14 -6.94 16.82
C LEU A 82 1.56 -6.03 15.72
N PHE A 83 0.58 -5.24 16.12
CA PHE A 83 -0.06 -4.24 15.31
C PHE A 83 -0.39 -3.02 16.17
N GLU A 84 0.20 -1.89 15.83
CA GLU A 84 -0.01 -0.61 16.53
C GLU A 84 -0.40 0.44 15.50
N GLY A 85 -1.65 0.88 15.55
CA GLY A 85 -2.20 1.90 14.66
C GLY A 85 -2.58 3.16 15.40
N SER A 86 -2.22 4.32 14.83
CA SER A 86 -2.67 5.65 15.24
C SER A 86 -3.11 6.43 14.00
N ALA A 87 -3.72 7.60 14.19
CA ALA A 87 -4.13 8.43 13.07
C ALA A 87 -2.97 8.84 12.13
N MET A 88 -1.72 8.88 12.62
CA MET A 88 -0.57 9.35 11.84
C MET A 88 0.52 8.31 11.63
N SER A 89 0.34 7.10 12.15
CA SER A 89 1.33 6.03 12.00
C SER A 89 0.70 4.65 12.17
N VAL A 90 1.30 3.66 11.50
CA VAL A 90 0.97 2.25 11.65
C VAL A 90 2.25 1.43 11.70
N THR A 91 2.31 0.47 12.63
CA THR A 91 3.39 -0.51 12.78
C THR A 91 2.79 -1.89 12.75
N PHE A 92 3.31 -2.79 11.94
CA PHE A 92 2.79 -4.14 11.76
C PHE A 92 3.89 -5.09 11.29
N VAL A 93 3.61 -6.39 11.38
CA VAL A 93 4.49 -7.45 10.86
C VAL A 93 3.97 -7.92 9.52
N ARG A 94 4.87 -8.20 8.61
CA ARG A 94 4.56 -8.82 7.32
C ARG A 94 5.64 -9.80 6.90
N THR A 95 5.35 -10.67 5.94
CA THR A 95 6.39 -11.46 5.28
C THR A 95 7.40 -10.55 4.56
N ALA A 96 8.69 -10.78 4.79
CA ALA A 96 9.76 -10.05 4.11
C ALA A 96 9.75 -10.37 2.62
N LEU A 97 9.50 -9.37 1.78
CA LEU A 97 9.48 -9.49 0.33
C LEU A 97 10.43 -8.48 -0.29
N GLY A 98 11.23 -8.94 -1.25
CA GLY A 98 12.09 -8.06 -2.05
C GLY A 98 13.47 -8.65 -2.31
N PRO A 99 14.20 -8.13 -3.30
CA PRO A 99 15.48 -8.69 -3.75
C PRO A 99 16.59 -8.64 -2.69
N ASN A 100 16.48 -7.78 -1.68
CA ASN A 100 17.44 -7.63 -0.59
C ASN A 100 16.83 -7.93 0.79
N ALA A 101 15.67 -8.61 0.83
CA ALA A 101 15.06 -9.04 2.07
C ALA A 101 15.60 -10.42 2.46
N ALA A 102 16.03 -10.60 3.71
CA ALA A 102 16.24 -11.92 4.27
C ALA A 102 14.89 -12.66 4.31
N ILE A 103 14.90 -13.96 4.06
CA ILE A 103 13.68 -14.78 4.20
C ILE A 103 13.25 -14.72 5.66
N GLY A 104 12.03 -14.29 5.90
CA GLY A 104 11.49 -14.14 7.26
C GLY A 104 10.36 -13.14 7.37
N LEU A 105 10.24 -12.58 8.56
CA LEU A 105 9.26 -11.56 8.88
C LEU A 105 9.95 -10.20 9.08
N ASP A 106 9.33 -9.15 8.58
CA ASP A 106 9.73 -7.76 8.79
C ASP A 106 8.69 -7.04 9.63
N VAL A 107 9.15 -6.23 10.58
CA VAL A 107 8.35 -5.16 11.17
C VAL A 107 8.42 -3.97 10.22
N VAL A 108 7.29 -3.47 9.81
CA VAL A 108 7.17 -2.28 8.96
C VAL A 108 6.47 -1.19 9.75
N ARG A 109 7.01 0.01 9.69
CA ARG A 109 6.36 1.21 10.19
C ARG A 109 6.20 2.21 9.05
N VAL A 110 4.98 2.69 8.90
CA VAL A 110 4.65 3.84 8.05
C VAL A 110 4.11 4.94 8.95
N GLY A 111 4.68 6.10 8.89
CA GLY A 111 4.24 7.18 9.77
C GLY A 111 4.93 8.50 9.50
N GLU A 112 4.45 9.54 10.18
CA GLU A 112 5.05 10.87 10.10
C GLU A 112 6.39 10.89 10.85
N ALA A 113 7.37 11.53 10.24
CA ALA A 113 8.68 11.81 10.81
C ALA A 113 9.19 13.17 10.32
N THR A 114 10.28 13.63 10.88
CA THR A 114 10.89 14.89 10.47
C THR A 114 12.14 14.62 9.63
N ASP A 115 12.17 15.15 8.43
CA ASP A 115 13.33 15.16 7.54
C ASP A 115 13.73 16.62 7.28
N GLN A 116 14.95 16.99 7.68
CA GLN A 116 15.47 18.38 7.56
C GLN A 116 14.51 19.45 8.12
N GLY A 117 13.87 19.17 9.26
CA GLY A 117 12.92 20.08 9.90
C GLY A 117 11.53 20.14 9.25
N ARG A 118 11.23 19.30 8.27
CA ARG A 118 9.93 19.25 7.60
C ARG A 118 9.24 17.93 7.89
N PRO A 119 7.91 17.91 8.13
CA PRO A 119 7.17 16.68 8.32
C PRO A 119 7.12 15.91 7.00
N VAL A 120 7.47 14.63 7.02
CA VAL A 120 7.41 13.71 5.87
C VAL A 120 6.76 12.42 6.31
N THR A 121 6.14 11.71 5.38
CA THR A 121 5.71 10.33 5.64
C THR A 121 6.84 9.39 5.25
N LEU A 122 7.34 8.64 6.23
CA LEU A 122 8.40 7.65 6.06
C LEU A 122 7.82 6.24 6.14
N ARG A 123 8.42 5.36 5.34
CA ARG A 123 8.31 3.91 5.50
C ARG A 123 9.67 3.38 5.95
N SER A 124 9.69 2.70 7.06
CA SER A 124 10.90 2.05 7.60
C SER A 124 10.60 0.58 7.91
N ARG A 125 11.63 -0.23 7.99
CA ARG A 125 11.51 -1.67 8.29
C ARG A 125 12.68 -2.16 9.15
N ALA A 126 12.43 -3.27 9.85
CA ALA A 126 13.48 -4.05 10.51
C ALA A 126 13.09 -5.53 10.47
N PRO A 127 14.05 -6.47 10.51
CA PRO A 127 13.73 -7.86 10.75
C PRO A 127 12.94 -8.02 12.04
N PHE A 128 11.90 -8.86 12.01
CA PHE A 128 11.12 -9.15 13.20
C PHE A 128 11.95 -9.95 14.21
N ALA A 129 11.95 -9.46 15.45
CA ALA A 129 12.44 -10.20 16.60
C ALA A 129 11.37 -10.12 17.72
N PRO A 130 11.16 -11.21 18.50
CA PRO A 130 10.23 -11.17 19.62
C PRO A 130 10.56 -10.05 20.59
N LEU A 131 9.55 -9.29 20.99
CA LEU A 131 9.72 -8.18 21.95
C LEU A 131 9.63 -8.68 23.39
N PRO A 132 10.29 -8.03 24.34
CA PRO A 132 10.07 -8.28 25.76
C PRO A 132 8.62 -7.96 26.17
N PRO A 133 8.07 -8.61 27.19
CA PRO A 133 6.75 -8.31 27.69
C PRO A 133 6.61 -6.85 28.14
N GLY A 134 5.51 -6.20 27.75
CA GLY A 134 5.20 -4.83 28.19
C GLY A 134 5.91 -3.71 27.41
N VAL A 135 6.69 -4.05 26.40
CA VAL A 135 7.40 -3.06 25.56
C VAL A 135 6.67 -2.88 24.24
N SER A 136 6.49 -1.62 23.82
CA SER A 136 5.87 -1.31 22.55
C SER A 136 6.87 -1.49 21.39
N ALA A 137 6.35 -1.86 20.21
CA ALA A 137 7.19 -2.01 19.02
C ALA A 137 7.83 -0.69 18.60
N SER A 138 7.17 0.42 18.86
CA SER A 138 7.65 1.76 18.51
C SER A 138 8.88 2.19 19.31
N GLU A 139 9.11 1.61 20.48
CA GLU A 139 10.22 1.97 21.38
C GLU A 139 11.47 1.12 21.17
N GLN A 140 11.30 -0.16 20.82
CA GLN A 140 12.40 -1.11 20.82
C GLN A 140 12.87 -1.57 19.45
N VAL A 141 12.05 -1.41 18.40
CA VAL A 141 12.44 -1.84 17.07
C VAL A 141 13.33 -0.77 16.43
N HIS A 142 14.61 -1.12 16.23
CA HIS A 142 15.54 -0.27 15.49
C HIS A 142 15.26 -0.33 14.00
N LEU A 143 14.33 0.52 13.56
CA LEU A 143 13.92 0.61 12.18
C LEU A 143 15.02 1.21 11.31
N SER A 144 15.28 0.59 10.16
CA SER A 144 16.29 0.99 9.19
C SER A 144 15.68 1.11 7.79
N GLY A 145 16.48 1.54 6.81
CA GLY A 145 16.04 1.60 5.42
C GLY A 145 14.84 2.54 5.21
N ALA A 146 14.86 3.69 5.86
CA ALA A 146 13.79 4.67 5.75
C ALA A 146 13.66 5.20 4.32
N VAL A 147 12.46 5.12 3.77
CA VAL A 147 12.09 5.63 2.44
C VAL A 147 11.02 6.68 2.61
N VAL A 148 11.24 7.87 2.07
CA VAL A 148 10.25 8.95 2.05
C VAL A 148 9.18 8.59 1.01
N LEU A 149 7.93 8.48 1.46
CA LEU A 149 6.78 8.19 0.60
C LEU A 149 6.06 9.47 0.18
N LEU A 150 5.84 10.40 1.13
CA LEU A 150 5.18 11.67 0.86
C LEU A 150 5.99 12.81 1.49
N ARG A 151 6.05 13.93 0.77
CA ARG A 151 6.67 15.18 1.21
C ARG A 151 5.64 16.29 1.38
N PRO A 152 5.92 17.33 2.16
CA PRO A 152 5.03 18.49 2.25
C PRO A 152 4.66 19.04 0.87
N PRO A 153 3.45 19.55 0.70
CA PRO A 153 2.41 19.79 1.71
C PRO A 153 1.56 18.57 2.08
N LEU A 154 1.88 17.38 1.54
CA LEU A 154 1.08 16.18 1.70
C LEU A 154 1.32 15.50 3.04
N ARG A 155 0.25 15.02 3.66
CA ARG A 155 0.24 14.23 4.89
C ARG A 155 -0.65 13.00 4.70
N LEU A 156 -0.26 11.89 5.33
CA LEU A 156 -1.04 10.67 5.35
C LEU A 156 -1.73 10.51 6.70
N SER A 157 -2.98 10.10 6.68
CA SER A 157 -3.72 9.69 7.88
C SER A 157 -4.32 8.30 7.70
N PHE A 158 -4.48 7.60 8.82
CA PHE A 158 -5.00 6.24 8.90
C PHE A 158 -6.28 6.23 9.74
N ALA A 159 -7.21 5.35 9.37
CA ALA A 159 -8.31 4.96 10.22
C ALA A 159 -8.53 3.45 10.08
N TYR A 160 -8.96 2.81 11.14
CA TYR A 160 -8.98 1.35 11.29
C TYR A 160 -10.40 0.90 11.58
N ALA A 161 -10.86 -0.15 10.90
CA ALA A 161 -12.16 -0.73 11.14
C ALA A 161 -12.05 -2.21 11.51
N GLY A 162 -12.85 -2.62 12.48
CA GLY A 162 -13.08 -4.01 12.84
C GLY A 162 -14.14 -4.68 11.96
N PRO A 163 -14.63 -5.87 12.38
CA PRO A 163 -15.72 -6.55 11.68
C PRO A 163 -17.03 -5.77 11.67
N ASP A 164 -17.19 -4.80 12.58
CA ASP A 164 -18.31 -3.87 12.68
C ASP A 164 -18.31 -2.77 11.60
N GLN A 165 -17.20 -2.68 10.83
CA GLN A 165 -16.99 -1.67 9.78
C GLN A 165 -17.02 -0.21 10.28
N VAL A 166 -16.88 0.02 11.58
CA VAL A 166 -16.76 1.35 12.15
C VAL A 166 -15.30 1.78 12.19
N PHE A 167 -14.99 2.94 11.62
CA PHE A 167 -13.63 3.45 11.57
C PHE A 167 -13.26 4.23 12.83
N HIS A 168 -12.10 3.89 13.39
CA HIS A 168 -11.49 4.52 14.56
C HIS A 168 -10.10 5.06 14.20
N ASP A 169 -9.67 6.11 14.88
CA ASP A 169 -8.36 6.75 14.65
C ASP A 169 -7.18 5.99 15.28
N ASN A 170 -7.46 4.95 16.03
CA ASN A 170 -6.43 4.12 16.66
C ASN A 170 -6.80 2.64 16.67
N TRP A 171 -5.76 1.80 16.70
CA TRP A 171 -5.89 0.34 16.83
C TRP A 171 -4.69 -0.19 17.58
N VAL A 172 -4.80 -0.27 18.90
CA VAL A 172 -3.71 -0.68 19.79
C VAL A 172 -4.19 -1.74 20.77
N ASN A 173 -3.31 -2.65 21.13
CA ASN A 173 -3.59 -3.74 22.09
C ASN A 173 -4.82 -4.60 21.75
N ALA A 174 -5.23 -4.63 20.50
CA ALA A 174 -6.34 -5.43 20.02
C ALA A 174 -5.95 -6.92 19.89
N ASP A 175 -6.92 -7.80 20.11
CA ASP A 175 -6.70 -9.26 19.98
C ASP A 175 -6.70 -9.73 18.52
N LYS A 176 -7.12 -8.86 17.59
CA LYS A 176 -7.21 -9.13 16.15
C LYS A 176 -6.62 -7.99 15.34
N LEU A 177 -6.20 -8.29 14.12
CA LEU A 177 -5.90 -7.28 13.14
C LEU A 177 -7.17 -6.53 12.72
N PRO A 178 -7.08 -5.27 12.29
CA PRO A 178 -8.22 -4.57 11.71
C PRO A 178 -8.68 -5.29 10.43
N ALA A 179 -9.99 -5.34 10.20
CA ALA A 179 -10.56 -5.92 8.98
C ALA A 179 -10.32 -5.03 7.77
N ALA A 180 -10.25 -3.70 7.99
CA ALA A 180 -9.97 -2.73 6.95
C ALA A 180 -9.20 -1.54 7.50
N ILE A 181 -8.36 -0.95 6.65
CA ILE A 181 -7.59 0.26 6.97
C ILE A 181 -7.85 1.28 5.88
N MET A 182 -8.34 2.45 6.28
CA MET A 182 -8.56 3.58 5.40
C MET A 182 -7.31 4.48 5.39
N LEU A 183 -6.81 4.75 4.20
CA LEU A 183 -5.68 5.63 3.93
C LEU A 183 -6.22 6.93 3.34
N THR A 184 -5.91 8.06 3.93
CA THR A 184 -6.34 9.37 3.42
C THR A 184 -5.15 10.30 3.30
N VAL A 185 -4.93 10.85 2.09
CA VAL A 185 -3.94 11.90 1.88
C VAL A 185 -4.62 13.24 2.05
N ARG A 186 -4.01 14.07 2.87
CA ARG A 186 -4.45 15.46 3.15
C ARG A 186 -3.33 16.42 2.79
N ASP A 187 -3.68 17.65 2.48
CA ASP A 187 -2.69 18.69 2.41
C ASP A 187 -2.40 19.28 3.81
N SER A 188 -1.42 20.17 3.92
CA SER A 188 -1.05 20.81 5.18
C SER A 188 -2.15 21.72 5.75
N SER A 189 -3.14 22.13 4.96
CA SER A 189 -4.33 22.86 5.39
C SER A 189 -5.41 21.96 6.02
N GLY A 190 -5.22 20.64 5.94
CA GLY A 190 -6.18 19.64 6.39
C GLY A 190 -7.28 19.31 5.37
N ALA A 191 -7.26 19.95 4.20
CA ALA A 191 -8.17 19.60 3.12
C ALA A 191 -7.87 18.18 2.63
N VAL A 192 -8.90 17.36 2.48
CA VAL A 192 -8.79 16.03 1.90
C VAL A 192 -8.50 16.19 0.42
N LEU A 193 -7.29 15.86 0.03
CA LEU A 193 -6.96 15.65 -1.35
C LEU A 193 -7.51 14.27 -1.70
N SER A 194 -8.27 14.15 -2.71
CA SER A 194 -9.12 13.08 -3.19
C SER A 194 -8.59 11.62 -3.17
N ALA A 195 -7.43 11.35 -2.62
CA ALA A 195 -6.90 10.00 -2.51
C ALA A 195 -7.31 9.37 -1.18
N SER A 196 -8.39 8.60 -1.19
CA SER A 196 -8.78 7.72 -0.09
C SER A 196 -8.84 6.30 -0.63
N THR A 197 -8.17 5.39 0.06
CA THR A 197 -8.17 3.97 -0.28
C THR A 197 -8.50 3.16 0.96
N VAL A 198 -9.35 2.18 0.84
CA VAL A 198 -9.62 1.18 1.87
C VAL A 198 -8.91 -0.10 1.48
N THR A 199 -8.00 -0.56 2.32
CA THR A 199 -7.24 -1.79 2.11
C THR A 199 -7.78 -2.85 3.06
N PRO A 200 -8.34 -3.95 2.58
CA PRO A 200 -8.68 -5.07 3.42
C PRO A 200 -7.39 -5.76 3.90
N VAL A 201 -7.38 -6.17 5.16
CA VAL A 201 -6.31 -6.98 5.73
C VAL A 201 -6.74 -8.44 5.68
N HIS A 202 -6.07 -9.22 4.85
CA HIS A 202 -6.45 -10.61 4.54
C HIS A 202 -5.78 -11.62 5.49
N VAL A 203 -5.84 -11.43 6.77
CA VAL A 203 -5.26 -12.43 7.68
C VAL A 203 -6.31 -12.90 8.67
N ASP A 204 -6.69 -14.15 8.53
CA ASP A 204 -7.42 -14.87 9.56
C ASP A 204 -6.49 -15.05 10.76
N ALA A 205 -6.97 -14.71 11.96
CA ALA A 205 -6.29 -15.09 13.17
C ALA A 205 -6.06 -16.61 13.13
N PRO A 206 -4.89 -17.11 13.58
CA PRO A 206 -4.67 -18.55 13.64
C PRO A 206 -5.85 -19.15 14.37
N ALA A 207 -6.51 -20.13 13.77
CA ALA A 207 -7.64 -20.80 14.35
C ALA A 207 -7.21 -21.20 15.77
N SER A 208 -7.84 -20.62 16.77
CA SER A 208 -7.62 -20.99 18.16
C SER A 208 -7.74 -22.50 18.18
N GLY A 209 -6.64 -23.22 18.49
CA GLY A 209 -6.57 -24.66 18.33
C GLY A 209 -7.80 -25.32 18.92
N GLY A 210 -8.78 -25.58 18.07
CA GLY A 210 -9.92 -26.39 18.39
C GLY A 210 -9.32 -27.71 18.82
N LYS A 211 -9.48 -28.09 20.08
CA LYS A 211 -9.30 -29.47 20.50
C LYS A 211 -10.00 -30.29 19.44
N SER A 212 -9.24 -30.96 18.62
CA SER A 212 -9.71 -32.04 17.77
C SER A 212 -10.21 -33.09 18.74
N GLY A 213 -11.49 -33.00 19.08
CA GLY A 213 -12.23 -34.09 19.62
C GLY A 213 -12.29 -35.13 18.53
N ALA A 214 -11.35 -36.06 18.55
CA ALA A 214 -11.48 -37.29 17.83
C ALA A 214 -12.71 -38.00 18.42
N GLY A 215 -13.86 -37.68 17.86
CA GLY A 215 -15.07 -38.49 18.00
C GLY A 215 -14.77 -39.81 17.33
N LYS A 216 -14.53 -40.82 18.16
CA LYS A 216 -14.54 -42.22 17.77
C LYS A 216 -15.91 -42.49 17.14
N PRO A 217 -16.01 -43.02 15.95
CA PRO A 217 -17.30 -43.48 15.44
C PRO A 217 -17.68 -44.71 16.23
N ASP A 218 -18.72 -44.63 17.04
CA ASP A 218 -19.46 -45.78 17.53
C ASP A 218 -20.04 -46.49 16.32
N VAL A 219 -19.45 -47.64 16.02
CA VAL A 219 -20.02 -48.62 15.09
C VAL A 219 -20.93 -49.52 15.95
N ASP A 220 -22.18 -49.13 16.04
CA ASP A 220 -23.27 -49.99 16.44
C ASP A 220 -23.62 -50.88 15.25
N SER A 221 -23.06 -52.09 15.24
CA SER A 221 -23.52 -53.17 14.33
C SER A 221 -24.16 -54.26 15.19
N LYS A 222 -25.45 -54.14 15.29
CA LYS A 222 -26.37 -55.16 15.61
C LYS A 222 -26.64 -55.98 14.36
N ASP A 223 -26.14 -57.22 14.33
CA ASP A 223 -26.71 -58.27 13.50
C ASP A 223 -26.72 -59.56 14.27
N ASP A 224 -27.97 -59.95 14.55
CA ASP A 224 -28.37 -61.27 14.88
C ASP A 224 -28.10 -62.21 13.71
N ASN A 225 -27.48 -63.34 13.90
CA ASN A 225 -28.00 -64.60 13.38
C ASN A 225 -27.19 -65.78 13.96
N ASP A 226 -27.82 -66.48 14.74
CA ASP A 226 -28.21 -67.86 14.91
C ASP A 226 -27.41 -68.91 14.11
N SER A 227 -27.24 -70.04 14.79
CA SER A 227 -27.08 -71.42 14.39
C SER A 227 -25.69 -72.07 14.39
N ASP A 228 -25.75 -73.07 15.21
CA ASP A 228 -25.21 -74.44 15.17
C ASP A 228 -23.78 -74.72 15.67
N LYS A 229 -23.86 -75.32 16.90
CA LYS A 229 -23.55 -76.71 17.24
C LYS A 229 -22.31 -77.31 16.55
N VAL A 230 -21.35 -77.73 17.27
CA VAL A 230 -20.89 -79.12 17.47
C VAL A 230 -19.52 -79.15 18.18
N VAL A 231 -19.55 -79.56 19.43
CA VAL A 231 -18.84 -80.71 20.08
C VAL A 231 -17.37 -80.96 19.72
N ALA A 232 -16.63 -81.05 20.78
CA ALA A 232 -15.63 -82.05 21.12
C ALA A 232 -14.21 -81.55 21.42
N ALA A 233 -13.88 -81.81 22.64
CA ALA A 233 -12.70 -82.45 23.18
C ALA A 233 -11.34 -81.74 23.23
N ALA A 234 -10.98 -81.46 24.46
CA ALA A 234 -9.55 -81.49 24.93
C ALA A 234 -8.92 -82.87 24.71
N PRO A 235 -7.60 -83.08 24.76
CA PRO A 235 -6.87 -82.87 25.98
C PRO A 235 -5.35 -82.44 25.85
N LYS A 236 -4.88 -81.89 26.94
CA LYS A 236 -3.64 -82.19 27.71
C LYS A 236 -2.25 -82.31 27.08
N GLN A 237 -1.31 -81.69 27.84
CA GLN A 237 0.11 -82.03 28.13
C GLN A 237 1.09 -81.50 27.06
N GLY A 238 2.17 -80.95 27.40
CA GLY A 238 3.09 -80.93 28.51
C GLY A 238 4.48 -80.71 27.95
N GLY A 239 5.30 -80.01 28.61
CA GLY A 239 6.73 -79.89 28.30
C GLY A 239 7.20 -78.51 28.72
#